data_baa095f004ddb8337d02b3400d85aaed
#
_entry.id   baa095f004ddb8337d02b3400d85aaed
#
_cell.length_a   1.000
_cell.length_b   1.000
_cell.length_c   1.000
_cell.angle_alpha   90.00
_cell.angle_beta   90.00
_cell.angle_gamma   90.00
#
_symmetry.space_group_name_H-M   'P 1'
#
loop_
_entity.id
_entity.type
_entity.pdbx_description
1 polymer ?
#
loop_
_entity_poly.entity_id
_entity_poly.type
_entity_poly.pdbx_seq_one_letter_code
_entity_poly.pdbx_strand_id
1 'polypeptide(L)'
;MSDNEINSWLQSRTYIGNEYNLDPEKNGRKDSPRERACALYTASDRVIIRDCRVVSKQDTIGINKNRIYFENCFLEGTTDYICGGAVAVMNNCTLNVGSAKPMDSNTGATDSACITAAGQSSGNGYLFYNCEVTGTDWATPSELGRPWNANAEVTYINTKINKCKRSGYTLSLIHI
;
A
#
# COMPACT_ATOMS: atom_id res chain seq x y z
N MET A 1 8.08 6.10 26.14
CA MET A 1 7.90 7.24 25.23
C MET A 1 6.48 7.73 25.34
N SER A 2 6.26 8.99 25.53
CA SER A 2 4.92 9.60 25.49
C SER A 2 4.41 9.63 24.04
N ASP A 3 3.09 9.76 23.87
CA ASP A 3 2.48 9.87 22.53
C ASP A 3 3.07 11.03 21.71
N ASN A 4 3.46 12.11 22.37
CA ASN A 4 4.13 13.24 21.72
C ASN A 4 5.53 12.90 21.23
N GLU A 5 6.29 12.11 21.97
CA GLU A 5 7.62 11.64 21.54
C GLU A 5 7.51 10.64 20.39
N ILE A 6 6.50 9.75 20.43
CA ILE A 6 6.21 8.81 19.35
C ILE A 6 5.79 9.57 18.09
N ASN A 7 4.90 10.52 18.21
CA ASN A 7 4.45 11.33 17.07
C ASN A 7 5.58 12.20 16.50
N SER A 8 6.41 12.79 17.35
CA SER A 8 7.59 13.55 16.92
C SER A 8 8.60 12.64 16.22
N TRP A 9 8.82 11.43 16.75
CA TRP A 9 9.71 10.45 16.14
C TRP A 9 9.15 9.91 14.81
N LEU A 10 7.86 9.64 14.73
CA LEU A 10 7.19 9.24 13.48
C LEU A 10 7.24 10.36 12.45
N GLN A 11 7.00 11.60 12.86
CA GLN A 11 7.11 12.77 11.97
C GLN A 11 8.54 12.95 11.47
N SER A 12 9.53 12.83 12.34
CA SER A 12 10.94 12.96 11.94
C SER A 12 11.38 11.85 10.98
N ARG A 13 10.79 10.66 11.06
CA ARG A 13 11.12 9.53 10.18
C ARG A 13 10.30 9.45 8.90
N THR A 14 9.12 10.03 8.88
CA THR A 14 8.38 10.22 7.63
C THR A 14 9.17 11.11 6.66
N TYR A 15 10.06 11.93 7.19
CA TYR A 15 10.97 12.77 6.41
C TYR A 15 12.19 12.03 5.84
N ILE A 16 12.59 10.88 6.37
CA ILE A 16 13.79 10.18 5.86
C ILE A 16 13.56 9.66 4.43
N GLY A 17 12.34 9.25 4.09
CA GLY A 17 11.98 8.95 2.70
C GLY A 17 11.89 10.18 1.80
N ASN A 18 11.68 11.35 2.36
CA ASN A 18 11.59 12.62 1.65
C ASN A 18 12.92 13.40 1.57
N GLU A 19 13.90 13.10 2.41
CA GLU A 19 15.21 13.78 2.35
C GLU A 19 15.91 13.60 1.00
N TYR A 20 15.67 12.47 0.32
CA TYR A 20 16.18 12.27 -1.04
C TYR A 20 15.46 13.12 -2.11
N ASN A 21 14.33 13.74 -1.78
CA ASN A 21 13.50 14.51 -2.70
C ASN A 21 13.33 15.98 -2.31
N LEU A 22 13.92 16.42 -1.21
CA LEU A 22 13.86 17.81 -0.78
C LEU A 22 14.73 18.74 -1.65
N ASP A 23 15.52 18.20 -2.53
CA ASP A 23 16.32 18.98 -3.48
C ASP A 23 15.99 18.57 -4.93
N PRO A 24 14.93 19.13 -5.50
CA PRO A 24 14.57 18.87 -6.89
C PRO A 24 15.66 19.30 -7.88
N GLU A 25 16.58 20.18 -7.49
CA GLU A 25 17.69 20.61 -8.34
C GLU A 25 18.81 19.56 -8.37
N LYS A 26 19.04 18.85 -7.25
CA LYS A 26 20.07 17.80 -7.19
C LYS A 26 19.68 16.49 -7.85
N ASN A 27 18.39 16.12 -7.80
CA ASN A 27 17.94 14.83 -8.27
C ASN A 27 17.08 14.87 -9.54
N GLY A 28 16.74 16.05 -10.04
CA GLY A 28 15.90 16.21 -11.23
C GLY A 28 14.51 15.55 -11.10
N ARG A 29 14.11 15.16 -9.90
CA ARG A 29 12.82 14.52 -9.65
C ARG A 29 11.89 15.51 -8.98
N LYS A 30 10.82 15.85 -9.68
CA LYS A 30 9.67 16.52 -9.08
C LYS A 30 8.97 15.55 -8.12
N ASP A 31 8.35 16.07 -7.08
CA ASP A 31 7.45 15.28 -6.21
C ASP A 31 6.47 14.47 -7.06
N SER A 32 6.68 13.18 -7.08
CA SER A 32 5.84 12.26 -7.84
C SER A 32 5.01 11.42 -6.89
N PRO A 33 3.70 11.29 -7.10
CA PRO A 33 2.89 10.36 -6.33
C PRO A 33 3.30 8.89 -6.52
N ARG A 34 4.10 8.61 -7.54
CA ARG A 34 4.69 7.28 -7.82
C ARG A 34 6.06 7.12 -7.19
N GLU A 35 6.45 8.02 -6.32
CA GLU A 35 7.73 7.87 -5.65
C GLU A 35 7.72 6.64 -4.76
N ARG A 36 8.66 5.75 -5.05
CA ARG A 36 8.86 4.56 -4.25
C ARG A 36 9.45 4.94 -2.90
N ALA A 37 8.72 4.65 -1.85
CA ALA A 37 9.16 4.89 -0.49
C ALA A 37 8.61 3.81 0.42
N CYS A 38 9.33 2.69 0.49
CA CYS A 38 8.95 1.58 1.36
C CYS A 38 9.04 2.01 2.82
N ALA A 39 7.90 2.10 3.49
CA ALA A 39 7.83 2.42 4.91
C ALA A 39 8.04 1.18 5.79
N LEU A 40 7.68 0.01 5.27
CA LEU A 40 7.83 -1.25 5.95
C LEU A 40 8.29 -2.32 4.96
N TYR A 41 9.38 -3.00 5.27
CA TYR A 41 9.82 -4.15 4.52
C TYR A 41 10.04 -5.35 5.44
N THR A 42 9.58 -6.52 5.02
CA THR A 42 9.79 -7.76 5.76
C THR A 42 10.06 -8.94 4.84
N ALA A 43 10.97 -9.80 5.27
CA ALA A 43 11.30 -11.06 4.62
C ALA A 43 11.42 -12.22 5.62
N SER A 44 11.11 -11.96 6.89
CA SER A 44 11.12 -12.97 7.96
C SER A 44 9.84 -13.80 7.94
N ASP A 45 9.87 -14.95 8.59
CA ASP A 45 8.68 -15.80 8.76
C ASP A 45 7.94 -15.49 10.07
N ARG A 46 6.63 -15.61 10.05
CA ARG A 46 5.77 -15.41 11.22
C ARG A 46 5.88 -14.02 11.83
N VAL A 47 5.91 -13.01 10.98
CA VAL A 47 5.89 -11.62 11.41
C VAL A 47 4.47 -11.24 11.81
N ILE A 48 4.32 -10.58 12.93
CA ILE A 48 3.04 -10.05 13.43
C ILE A 48 3.18 -8.55 13.64
N ILE A 49 2.28 -7.78 13.06
CA ILE A 49 2.21 -6.32 13.17
C ILE A 49 0.81 -5.95 13.63
N ARG A 50 0.71 -5.23 14.74
CA ARG A 50 -0.56 -4.85 15.35
C ARG A 50 -0.61 -3.39 15.72
N ASP A 51 -1.81 -2.81 15.65
CA ASP A 51 -2.12 -1.48 16.15
C ASP A 51 -1.16 -0.41 15.61
N CYS A 52 -0.75 -0.57 14.35
CA CYS A 52 0.24 0.29 13.70
C CYS A 52 -0.39 1.12 12.58
N ARG A 53 0.23 2.27 12.34
CA ARG A 53 -0.04 3.09 11.16
C ARG A 53 1.18 3.07 10.25
N VAL A 54 0.98 2.62 8.99
CA VAL A 54 2.03 2.55 7.96
C VAL A 54 1.58 3.39 6.78
N VAL A 55 2.29 4.47 6.50
CA VAL A 55 1.90 5.47 5.51
C VAL A 55 3.09 5.84 4.63
N SER A 56 2.92 5.75 3.33
CA SER A 56 3.86 6.26 2.33
C SER A 56 3.15 6.45 0.99
N LYS A 57 3.87 6.32 -0.11
CA LYS A 57 3.34 6.46 -1.48
C LYS A 57 3.37 5.11 -2.20
N GLN A 58 4.07 5.00 -3.31
CA GLN A 58 4.22 3.74 -4.04
C GLN A 58 5.08 2.74 -3.23
N ASP A 59 4.74 1.46 -3.32
CA ASP A 59 5.48 0.36 -2.68
C ASP A 59 5.63 0.52 -1.15
N THR A 60 4.61 1.07 -0.47
CA THR A 60 4.64 1.40 0.97
C THR A 60 5.02 0.21 1.85
N ILE A 61 4.46 -0.97 1.56
CA ILE A 61 4.61 -2.18 2.36
C ILE A 61 5.14 -3.29 1.45
N GLY A 62 6.43 -3.56 1.56
CA GLY A 62 7.11 -4.65 0.87
C GLY A 62 7.13 -5.92 1.73
N ILE A 63 6.21 -6.85 1.46
CA ILE A 63 6.14 -8.16 2.14
C ILE A 63 6.71 -9.24 1.22
N ASN A 64 8.01 -9.45 1.30
CA ASN A 64 8.72 -10.15 0.23
C ASN A 64 8.43 -11.65 0.18
N LYS A 65 8.46 -12.33 1.32
CA LYS A 65 8.28 -13.80 1.40
C LYS A 65 7.82 -14.24 2.78
N ASN A 66 7.49 -15.54 2.90
CA ASN A 66 7.07 -16.20 4.12
C ASN A 66 5.70 -15.72 4.62
N ARG A 67 5.42 -15.76 5.90
CA ARG A 67 4.11 -15.49 6.50
C ARG A 67 4.11 -14.21 7.30
N ILE A 68 3.09 -13.38 7.07
CA ILE A 68 2.91 -12.15 7.83
C ILE A 68 1.44 -11.95 8.19
N TYR A 69 1.20 -11.39 9.37
CA TYR A 69 -0.10 -11.08 9.90
C TYR A 69 -0.17 -9.63 10.37
N PHE A 70 -1.13 -8.89 9.86
CA PHE A 70 -1.47 -7.55 10.31
C PHE A 70 -2.80 -7.57 11.03
N GLU A 71 -2.92 -6.83 12.12
CA GLU A 71 -4.14 -6.69 12.89
C GLU A 71 -4.34 -5.26 13.35
N ASN A 72 -5.56 -4.73 13.18
CA ASN A 72 -5.95 -3.38 13.60
C ASN A 72 -5.02 -2.28 13.05
N CYS A 73 -4.53 -2.43 11.84
CA CYS A 73 -3.58 -1.49 11.26
C CYS A 73 -4.26 -0.51 10.31
N PHE A 74 -3.73 0.71 10.25
CA PHE A 74 -4.04 1.67 9.21
C PHE A 74 -2.90 1.66 8.18
N LEU A 75 -3.20 1.23 6.97
CA LEU A 75 -2.25 1.05 5.87
C LEU A 75 -2.59 2.02 4.74
N GLU A 76 -1.68 2.90 4.39
CA GLU A 76 -1.94 3.92 3.36
C GLU A 76 -0.81 3.97 2.33
N GLY A 77 -1.21 4.11 1.09
CA GLY A 77 -0.30 4.32 -0.02
C GLY A 77 -1.04 4.71 -1.29
N THR A 78 -0.31 4.83 -2.38
CA THR A 78 -0.90 5.26 -3.67
C THR A 78 -0.91 4.14 -4.70
N THR A 79 0.22 3.62 -5.09
CA THR A 79 0.35 2.61 -6.14
C THR A 79 1.08 1.40 -5.59
N ASP A 80 0.52 0.20 -5.81
CA ASP A 80 1.13 -1.07 -5.40
C ASP A 80 1.57 -1.07 -3.93
N TYR A 81 0.81 -0.36 -3.09
CA TYR A 81 1.32 -0.03 -1.77
C TYR A 81 1.40 -1.23 -0.81
N ILE A 82 0.82 -2.37 -1.17
CA ILE A 82 1.07 -3.66 -0.54
C ILE A 82 1.60 -4.60 -1.63
N CYS A 83 2.88 -4.89 -1.62
CA CYS A 83 3.54 -5.65 -2.68
C CYS A 83 4.47 -6.74 -2.13
N GLY A 84 4.76 -7.73 -2.98
CA GLY A 84 5.68 -8.82 -2.67
C GLY A 84 5.06 -10.21 -2.69
N GLY A 85 5.87 -11.22 -2.38
CA GLY A 85 5.53 -12.64 -2.55
C GLY A 85 5.15 -13.38 -1.27
N ALA A 86 4.88 -12.68 -0.17
CA ALA A 86 4.50 -13.32 1.10
C ALA A 86 3.10 -13.92 1.06
N VAL A 87 2.83 -14.85 1.96
CA VAL A 87 1.49 -15.22 2.39
C VAL A 87 1.09 -14.27 3.51
N ALA A 88 0.09 -13.44 3.28
CA ALA A 88 -0.26 -12.37 4.19
C ALA A 88 -1.73 -12.40 4.59
N VAL A 89 -2.00 -12.15 5.86
CA VAL A 89 -3.35 -11.91 6.36
C VAL A 89 -3.42 -10.53 6.98
N MET A 90 -4.36 -9.73 6.51
CA MET A 90 -4.73 -8.44 7.08
C MET A 90 -6.11 -8.62 7.73
N ASN A 91 -6.16 -8.47 9.05
CA ASN A 91 -7.40 -8.62 9.83
C ASN A 91 -7.79 -7.29 10.47
N ASN A 92 -9.02 -6.87 10.27
CA ASN A 92 -9.56 -5.62 10.83
C ASN A 92 -8.67 -4.39 10.53
N CYS A 93 -8.16 -4.32 9.30
CA CYS A 93 -7.30 -3.23 8.85
C CYS A 93 -8.06 -2.21 8.00
N THR A 94 -7.66 -0.96 8.09
CA THR A 94 -8.08 0.08 7.16
C THR A 94 -7.05 0.18 6.04
N LEU A 95 -7.50 0.01 4.81
CA LEU A 95 -6.72 0.14 3.59
C LEU A 95 -7.03 1.48 2.95
N ASN A 96 -6.24 2.50 3.27
CA ASN A 96 -6.52 3.85 2.81
C ASN A 96 -5.78 4.16 1.50
N VAL A 97 -6.54 4.58 0.50
CA VAL A 97 -5.95 5.08 -0.74
C VAL A 97 -5.52 6.52 -0.52
N GLY A 98 -4.23 6.74 -0.51
CA GLY A 98 -3.63 8.05 -0.36
C GLY A 98 -3.88 8.94 -1.59
N SER A 99 -3.77 10.25 -1.39
CA SER A 99 -3.86 11.20 -2.48
C SER A 99 -2.62 11.09 -3.37
N ALA A 100 -2.80 10.49 -4.55
CA ALA A 100 -1.93 10.80 -5.66
C ALA A 100 -2.35 12.18 -6.17
N LYS A 101 -1.61 13.24 -5.82
CA LYS A 101 -1.80 14.51 -6.54
C LYS A 101 -1.67 14.21 -8.03
N PRO A 102 -2.56 14.70 -8.88
CA PRO A 102 -2.38 14.52 -10.32
C PRO A 102 -0.97 15.01 -10.66
N MET A 103 -0.21 14.16 -11.30
CA MET A 103 1.04 14.59 -11.92
C MET A 103 0.70 15.77 -12.83
N ASP A 104 1.60 16.74 -12.79
CA ASP A 104 1.62 17.95 -13.59
C ASP A 104 0.74 17.82 -14.84
N SER A 105 -0.16 18.77 -15.00
CA SER A 105 -1.20 18.82 -16.05
C SER A 105 -0.70 18.62 -17.49
N ASN A 106 0.59 18.53 -17.69
CA ASN A 106 1.24 18.36 -18.98
C ASN A 106 1.33 16.90 -19.47
N THR A 107 1.04 15.90 -18.64
CA THR A 107 1.23 14.51 -19.08
C THR A 107 -0.04 13.68 -19.22
N GLY A 108 -1.18 14.19 -18.82
CA GLY A 108 -2.48 13.48 -18.96
C GLY A 108 -2.55 12.11 -18.26
N ALA A 109 -1.54 11.75 -17.52
CA ALA A 109 -1.48 10.47 -16.82
C ALA A 109 -2.28 10.54 -15.52
N THR A 110 -3.50 10.07 -15.57
CA THR A 110 -4.25 9.73 -14.38
C THR A 110 -3.58 8.53 -13.73
N ASP A 111 -2.91 8.73 -12.61
CA ASP A 111 -2.37 7.62 -11.83
C ASP A 111 -3.51 6.75 -11.33
N SER A 112 -3.57 5.53 -11.83
CA SER A 112 -4.42 4.53 -11.23
C SER A 112 -3.76 4.06 -9.94
N ALA A 113 -4.33 4.45 -8.82
CA ALA A 113 -3.95 3.87 -7.55
C ALA A 113 -4.26 2.36 -7.58
N CYS A 114 -3.38 1.56 -7.00
CA CYS A 114 -3.56 0.12 -6.88
C CYS A 114 -3.18 -0.30 -5.46
N ILE A 115 -4.08 -1.00 -4.77
CA ILE A 115 -3.84 -1.40 -3.38
C ILE A 115 -2.75 -2.48 -3.34
N THR A 116 -2.90 -3.52 -4.13
CA THR A 116 -1.97 -4.65 -4.10
C THR A 116 -1.26 -4.90 -5.42
N ALA A 117 0.02 -5.25 -5.33
CA ALA A 117 0.79 -5.88 -6.40
C ALA A 117 1.34 -7.21 -5.88
N ALA A 118 0.45 -8.19 -5.80
CA ALA A 118 0.77 -9.49 -5.25
C ALA A 118 1.75 -10.24 -6.17
N GLY A 119 2.83 -10.73 -5.58
CA GLY A 119 3.96 -11.31 -6.31
C GLY A 119 4.23 -12.78 -6.03
N GLN A 120 3.25 -13.53 -5.51
CA GLN A 120 3.41 -14.96 -5.26
C GLN A 120 3.58 -15.72 -6.57
N SER A 121 4.53 -16.64 -6.59
CA SER A 121 4.73 -17.56 -7.71
C SER A 121 3.96 -18.87 -7.53
N SER A 122 3.59 -19.20 -6.30
CA SER A 122 2.82 -20.40 -5.93
C SER A 122 2.28 -20.27 -4.52
N GLY A 123 1.25 -21.06 -4.18
CA GLY A 123 0.67 -21.11 -2.85
C GLY A 123 -0.35 -19.99 -2.60
N ASN A 124 -0.67 -19.80 -1.32
CA ASN A 124 -1.64 -18.79 -0.89
C ASN A 124 -1.08 -17.38 -1.05
N GLY A 125 -1.95 -16.43 -1.33
CA GLY A 125 -1.59 -15.02 -1.51
C GLY A 125 -1.95 -14.14 -0.30
N TYR A 126 -2.65 -13.04 -0.58
CA TYR A 126 -3.10 -12.10 0.43
C TYR A 126 -4.56 -12.35 0.78
N LEU A 127 -4.86 -12.34 2.07
CA LEU A 127 -6.22 -12.36 2.60
C LEU A 127 -6.49 -11.06 3.37
N PHE A 128 -7.49 -10.31 2.94
CA PHE A 128 -8.08 -9.20 3.67
C PHE A 128 -9.38 -9.66 4.31
N TYR A 129 -9.40 -9.69 5.64
CA TYR A 129 -10.53 -10.17 6.42
C TYR A 129 -11.04 -9.09 7.37
N ASN A 130 -12.35 -8.81 7.35
CA ASN A 130 -12.96 -7.74 8.12
C ASN A 130 -12.31 -6.35 7.91
N CYS A 131 -11.83 -6.08 6.72
CA CYS A 131 -11.14 -4.85 6.42
C CYS A 131 -12.09 -3.76 5.88
N GLU A 132 -11.58 -2.55 5.76
CA GLU A 132 -12.27 -1.47 5.06
C GLU A 132 -11.31 -0.78 4.08
N VAL A 133 -11.72 -0.66 2.82
CA VAL A 133 -11.03 0.15 1.82
C VAL A 133 -11.60 1.56 1.86
N THR A 134 -10.78 2.52 2.23
CA THR A 134 -11.12 3.94 2.29
C THR A 134 -10.24 4.75 1.34
N GLY A 135 -10.38 6.05 1.33
CA GLY A 135 -9.50 6.94 0.59
C GLY A 135 -9.73 8.38 1.02
N THR A 136 -8.71 9.19 0.83
CA THR A 136 -8.84 10.64 1.01
C THR A 136 -9.82 11.20 -0.01
N ASP A 137 -10.39 12.37 0.26
CA ASP A 137 -11.38 13.01 -0.63
C ASP A 137 -10.82 13.27 -2.04
N TRP A 138 -9.53 13.46 -2.13
CA TRP A 138 -8.79 13.71 -3.37
C TRP A 138 -8.25 12.43 -4.03
N ALA A 139 -8.44 11.27 -3.40
CA ALA A 139 -7.95 10.02 -3.95
C ALA A 139 -8.76 9.63 -5.20
N THR A 140 -8.05 9.32 -6.26
CA THR A 140 -8.65 8.65 -7.42
C THR A 140 -9.13 7.27 -6.98
N PRO A 141 -10.31 6.80 -7.41
CA PRO A 141 -10.73 5.43 -7.14
C PRO A 141 -9.65 4.44 -7.57
N SER A 142 -9.24 3.58 -6.65
CA SER A 142 -8.17 2.62 -6.87
C SER A 142 -8.65 1.31 -7.49
N GLU A 143 -7.73 0.57 -8.05
CA GLU A 143 -7.91 -0.87 -8.27
C GLU A 143 -7.59 -1.62 -6.97
N LEU A 144 -8.33 -2.70 -6.68
CA LEU A 144 -8.08 -3.53 -5.49
C LEU A 144 -6.75 -4.28 -5.59
N GLY A 145 -6.33 -4.59 -6.79
CA GLY A 145 -5.06 -5.24 -7.02
C GLY A 145 -4.75 -5.47 -8.48
N ARG A 146 -3.49 -5.72 -8.74
CA ARG A 146 -2.98 -6.24 -10.00
C ARG A 146 -1.98 -7.36 -9.72
N PRO A 147 -2.00 -8.46 -10.48
CA PRO A 147 -1.02 -9.51 -10.29
C PRO A 147 0.35 -9.05 -10.78
N TRP A 148 1.36 -9.24 -9.95
CA TRP A 148 2.76 -9.08 -10.39
C TRP A 148 3.29 -10.36 -11.03
N ASN A 149 2.79 -11.52 -10.59
CA ASN A 149 3.05 -12.83 -11.16
C ASN A 149 1.75 -13.53 -11.55
N ALA A 150 1.83 -14.48 -12.47
CA ALA A 150 0.67 -15.19 -13.02
C ALA A 150 -0.16 -15.96 -11.99
N ASN A 151 0.46 -16.38 -10.89
CA ASN A 151 -0.17 -17.16 -9.83
C ASN A 151 -0.46 -16.32 -8.56
N ALA A 152 -0.44 -15.01 -8.69
CA ALA A 152 -0.75 -14.14 -7.57
C ALA A 152 -2.23 -14.25 -7.17
N GLU A 153 -2.49 -14.40 -5.88
CA GLU A 153 -3.83 -14.49 -5.31
C GLU A 153 -4.08 -13.37 -4.30
N VAL A 154 -5.24 -12.76 -4.39
CA VAL A 154 -5.72 -11.77 -3.43
C VAL A 154 -7.18 -12.04 -3.14
N THR A 155 -7.52 -12.21 -1.88
CA THR A 155 -8.88 -12.51 -1.43
C THR A 155 -9.36 -11.46 -0.44
N TYR A 156 -10.57 -10.97 -0.64
CA TYR A 156 -11.25 -10.06 0.26
C TYR A 156 -12.48 -10.75 0.85
N ILE A 157 -12.55 -10.88 2.17
CA ILE A 157 -13.68 -11.48 2.88
C ILE A 157 -14.22 -10.48 3.89
N ASN A 158 -15.53 -10.27 3.90
CA ASN A 158 -16.21 -9.35 4.81
C ASN A 158 -15.53 -7.95 4.84
N THR A 159 -15.09 -7.49 3.67
CA THR A 159 -14.36 -6.24 3.52
C THR A 159 -15.24 -5.20 2.87
N LYS A 160 -15.39 -4.04 3.52
CA LYS A 160 -16.14 -2.91 2.99
C LYS A 160 -15.29 -2.11 2.01
N ILE A 161 -15.78 -1.90 0.80
CA ILE A 161 -15.05 -1.25 -0.28
C ILE A 161 -15.71 0.06 -0.67
N ASN A 162 -15.14 1.19 -0.27
CA ASN A 162 -15.69 2.53 -0.50
C ASN A 162 -14.99 3.32 -1.61
N LYS A 163 -13.73 3.03 -1.91
CA LYS A 163 -12.90 3.77 -2.87
C LYS A 163 -12.24 2.83 -3.88
N CYS A 164 -13.07 2.22 -4.72
CA CYS A 164 -12.59 1.32 -5.78
C CYS A 164 -13.25 1.65 -7.11
N LYS A 165 -12.54 1.43 -8.19
CA LYS A 165 -13.12 1.48 -9.53
C LYS A 165 -14.10 0.32 -9.72
N ARG A 166 -15.19 0.55 -10.46
CA ARG A 166 -16.20 -0.49 -10.74
C ARG A 166 -15.62 -1.72 -11.45
N SER A 167 -14.56 -1.55 -12.24
CA SER A 167 -13.85 -2.62 -12.92
C SER A 167 -12.91 -3.40 -11.99
N GLY A 168 -12.68 -2.92 -10.79
CA GLY A 168 -12.04 -3.53 -9.61
C GLY A 168 -10.70 -4.23 -9.80
N TYR A 169 -10.46 -4.76 -10.99
CA TYR A 169 -9.40 -5.74 -11.21
C TYR A 169 -8.86 -5.68 -12.63
N THR A 170 -7.55 -5.63 -12.74
CA THR A 170 -6.88 -5.98 -13.98
C THR A 170 -6.46 -7.44 -13.88
N LEU A 171 -7.31 -8.34 -14.40
CA LEU A 171 -7.08 -9.77 -14.64
C LEU A 171 -6.47 -10.61 -13.50
N SER A 172 -7.27 -11.52 -13.08
CA SER A 172 -7.10 -12.84 -12.46
C SER A 172 -7.45 -12.95 -11.00
N LEU A 173 -8.40 -13.86 -10.76
CA LEU A 173 -8.72 -14.58 -9.51
C LEU A 173 -8.73 -13.73 -8.23
N ILE A 174 -9.76 -12.92 -8.13
CA ILE A 174 -10.20 -12.44 -6.85
C ILE A 174 -11.50 -13.17 -6.52
N HIS A 175 -11.45 -13.95 -5.46
CA HIS A 175 -12.65 -14.49 -4.85
C HIS A 175 -13.16 -13.44 -3.84
N ILE A 176 -14.36 -12.95 -4.09
CA ILE A 176 -15.12 -12.08 -3.18
C ILE A 176 -16.06 -12.95 -2.38
#